data_dc5d845edca79803db28b2bdf2680129
#
_entry.id   dc5d845edca79803db28b2bdf2680129
#
_cell.length_a   1.000
_cell.length_b   1.000
_cell.length_c   1.000
_cell.angle_alpha   90.00
_cell.angle_beta   90.00
_cell.angle_gamma   90.00
#
_symmetry.space_group_name_H-M   'P 1'
#
loop_
_entity.id
_entity.type
_entity.pdbx_description
1 polymer ?
#
loop_
_entity_poly.entity_id
_entity_poly.type
_entity_poly.pdbx_seq_one_letter_code
_entity_poly.pdbx_strand_id
1 'polypeptide(L)'
;MNRSIHILIYILLASVYAANNIWGCTSAIISGKANPEGRTLLWKHRDTGHEHNFVARVSPTGHSLGYVALFNGGDSLLNEAWIGMNEAGF
;
A
#
# COMPACT_ATOMS: atom_id res chain seq x y z
N MET A 1 -16.40 3.03 43.31
CA MET A 1 -16.34 3.56 41.92
C MET A 1 -17.57 3.09 41.17
N ASN A 2 -18.24 3.97 40.46
CA ASN A 2 -19.54 3.69 39.83
C ASN A 2 -19.34 2.75 38.63
N ARG A 3 -20.24 1.79 38.44
CA ARG A 3 -20.19 0.81 37.33
C ARG A 3 -20.03 1.46 35.95
N SER A 4 -20.62 2.63 35.77
CA SER A 4 -20.49 3.43 34.57
C SER A 4 -19.07 3.96 34.32
N ILE A 5 -18.31 4.25 35.38
CA ILE A 5 -16.92 4.72 35.28
C ILE A 5 -16.00 3.58 34.79
N HIS A 6 -16.23 2.35 35.28
CA HIS A 6 -15.45 1.20 34.79
C HIS A 6 -15.70 0.94 33.32
N ILE A 7 -16.95 1.03 32.86
CA ILE A 7 -17.31 0.85 31.45
C ILE A 7 -16.62 1.93 30.57
N LEU A 8 -16.62 3.18 30.99
CA LEU A 8 -15.94 4.26 30.28
C LEU A 8 -14.42 4.04 30.21
N ILE A 9 -13.80 3.57 31.30
CA ILE A 9 -12.36 3.26 31.32
C ILE A 9 -12.04 2.11 30.35
N TYR A 10 -12.85 1.04 30.31
CA TYR A 10 -12.64 -0.07 29.38
C TYR A 10 -12.81 0.35 27.93
N ILE A 11 -13.80 1.20 27.61
CA ILE A 11 -13.99 1.72 26.26
C ILE A 11 -12.80 2.59 25.85
N LEU A 12 -12.31 3.45 26.74
CA LEU A 12 -11.15 4.31 26.48
C LEU A 12 -9.88 3.48 26.24
N LEU A 13 -9.63 2.48 27.08
CA LEU A 13 -8.49 1.57 26.92
C LEU A 13 -8.59 0.76 25.61
N ALA A 14 -9.77 0.25 25.26
CA ALA A 14 -9.99 -0.46 24.02
C ALA A 14 -9.77 0.42 22.80
N SER A 15 -10.17 1.70 22.83
CA SER A 15 -9.95 2.64 21.73
C SER A 15 -8.47 2.99 21.54
N VAL A 16 -7.70 3.12 22.62
CA VAL A 16 -6.25 3.32 22.55
C VAL A 16 -5.53 2.09 21.99
N TYR A 17 -5.97 0.88 22.36
CA TYR A 17 -5.41 -0.35 21.78
C TYR A 17 -5.71 -0.51 20.29
N ALA A 18 -6.92 -0.17 19.86
CA ALA A 18 -7.32 -0.22 18.45
C ALA A 18 -6.55 0.78 17.59
N ALA A 19 -6.19 1.95 18.13
CA ALA A 19 -5.48 3.00 17.41
C ALA A 19 -4.03 2.61 17.02
N ASN A 20 -3.41 1.66 17.72
CA ASN A 20 -2.02 1.26 17.46
C ASN A 20 -1.82 0.37 16.23
N ASN A 21 -2.90 -0.06 15.58
CA ASN A 21 -2.84 -0.95 14.41
C ASN A 21 -3.44 -0.31 13.14
N ILE A 22 -3.58 1.01 13.10
CA ILE A 22 -4.06 1.70 11.89
C ILE A 22 -2.88 1.91 10.95
N TRP A 23 -2.78 1.05 9.93
CA TRP A 23 -1.84 1.16 8.84
C TRP A 23 -2.49 2.02 7.74
N GLY A 24 -1.82 3.09 7.34
CA GLY A 24 -2.32 4.00 6.32
C GLY A 24 -1.40 4.04 5.10
N CYS A 25 -1.96 3.97 3.90
CA CYS A 25 -1.23 4.17 2.66
C CYS A 25 -1.76 5.39 1.93
N THR A 26 -0.87 6.15 1.29
CA THR A 26 -1.23 7.28 0.44
C THR A 26 -0.73 7.01 -0.97
N SER A 27 -1.56 7.27 -1.96
CA SER A 27 -1.18 7.18 -3.37
C SER A 27 -1.55 8.49 -4.09
N ALA A 28 -0.75 8.87 -5.08
CA ALA A 28 -1.00 10.03 -5.91
C ALA A 28 -0.65 9.73 -7.37
N ILE A 29 -1.47 10.29 -8.26
CA ILE A 29 -1.17 10.33 -9.70
C ILE A 29 -0.79 11.77 -10.03
N ILE A 30 0.40 11.97 -10.56
CA ILE A 30 0.95 13.27 -10.91
C ILE A 30 0.88 13.41 -12.42
N SER A 31 0.07 14.35 -12.90
CA SER A 31 -0.07 14.62 -14.34
C SER A 31 1.28 15.03 -14.96
N GLY A 32 1.51 14.64 -16.20
CA GLY A 32 2.66 15.09 -16.97
C GLY A 32 2.76 16.60 -17.13
N LYS A 33 1.64 17.32 -17.00
CA LYS A 33 1.63 18.79 -16.98
C LYS A 33 2.22 19.40 -15.70
N ALA A 34 2.29 18.61 -14.63
CA ALA A 34 2.75 19.05 -13.31
C ALA A 34 4.21 18.69 -13.02
N ASN A 35 4.93 18.12 -13.98
CA ASN A 35 6.35 17.78 -13.82
C ASN A 35 7.16 18.10 -15.08
N PRO A 36 8.46 18.39 -14.93
CA PRO A 36 9.31 18.81 -16.05
C PRO A 36 9.51 17.78 -17.15
N GLU A 37 9.35 16.49 -16.82
CA GLU A 37 9.54 15.40 -17.76
C GLU A 37 8.33 15.17 -18.68
N GLY A 38 7.19 15.79 -18.41
CA GLY A 38 5.97 15.65 -19.19
C GLY A 38 5.31 14.28 -19.10
N ARG A 39 5.77 13.40 -18.20
CA ARG A 39 5.25 12.04 -18.02
C ARG A 39 4.34 11.95 -16.82
N THR A 40 3.29 11.16 -16.91
CA THR A 40 2.45 10.84 -15.74
C THR A 40 3.24 9.94 -14.79
N LEU A 41 3.26 10.32 -13.51
CA LEU A 41 3.94 9.59 -12.45
C LEU A 41 2.90 9.01 -11.50
N LEU A 42 3.14 7.79 -11.06
CA LEU A 42 2.41 7.15 -9.98
C LEU A 42 3.30 7.13 -8.75
N TRP A 43 2.86 7.77 -7.68
CA TRP A 43 3.56 7.80 -6.40
C TRP A 43 2.76 7.07 -5.34
N LYS A 44 3.46 6.34 -4.48
CA LYS A 44 2.85 5.65 -3.35
C LYS A 44 3.74 5.74 -2.11
N HIS A 45 3.16 6.24 -1.03
CA HIS A 45 3.65 6.03 0.32
C HIS A 45 2.99 4.78 0.89
N ARG A 46 3.81 3.84 1.31
CA ARG A 46 3.38 2.58 1.91
C ARG A 46 3.74 2.56 3.38
N ASP A 47 2.72 2.48 4.22
CA ASP A 47 2.87 2.32 5.66
C ASP A 47 2.60 0.84 6.02
N THR A 48 3.69 0.11 6.29
CA THR A 48 3.66 -1.34 6.52
C THR A 48 4.86 -1.79 7.34
N GLY A 49 4.74 -2.91 8.05
CA GLY A 49 5.84 -3.56 8.76
C GLY A 49 6.84 -4.29 7.85
N HIS A 50 6.59 -4.35 6.54
CA HIS A 50 7.54 -4.96 5.59
C HIS A 50 8.54 -3.91 5.10
N GLU A 51 9.76 -3.95 5.64
CA GLU A 51 10.82 -2.99 5.33
C GLU A 51 11.55 -3.31 4.02
N HIS A 52 11.64 -4.59 3.67
CA HIS A 52 12.31 -5.03 2.45
C HIS A 52 11.32 -5.19 1.31
N ASN A 53 11.57 -4.48 0.22
CA ASN A 53 10.75 -4.51 -0.98
C ASN A 53 11.64 -4.61 -2.21
N PHE A 54 11.11 -5.14 -3.28
CA PHE A 54 11.79 -5.19 -4.56
C PHE A 54 10.82 -4.92 -5.73
N VAL A 55 11.36 -4.45 -6.83
CA VAL A 55 10.63 -4.26 -8.08
C VAL A 55 10.91 -5.45 -8.99
N ALA A 56 9.87 -6.03 -9.54
CA ALA A 56 9.99 -7.09 -10.53
C ALA A 56 9.10 -6.82 -11.74
N ARG A 57 9.55 -7.34 -12.87
CA ARG A 57 8.76 -7.43 -14.10
C ARG A 57 8.14 -8.80 -14.17
N VAL A 58 6.84 -8.83 -14.43
CA VAL A 58 6.09 -10.05 -14.71
C VAL A 58 5.79 -10.08 -16.21
N SER A 59 6.21 -11.15 -16.88
CA SER A 59 5.99 -11.31 -18.30
C SER A 59 4.52 -11.53 -18.64
N PRO A 60 4.05 -11.07 -19.81
CA PRO A 60 2.69 -11.34 -20.24
C PRO A 60 2.47 -12.83 -20.42
N THR A 61 1.26 -13.27 -20.20
CA THR A 61 0.77 -14.62 -20.51
C THR A 61 -0.34 -14.54 -21.55
N GLY A 62 -0.81 -15.67 -22.09
CA GLY A 62 -1.89 -15.66 -23.08
C GLY A 62 -3.20 -15.00 -22.63
N HIS A 63 -3.35 -14.75 -21.34
CA HIS A 63 -4.57 -14.18 -20.71
C HIS A 63 -4.31 -12.94 -19.85
N SER A 64 -3.06 -12.51 -19.68
CA SER A 64 -2.71 -11.35 -18.86
C SER A 64 -1.61 -10.51 -19.52
N LEU A 65 -1.75 -9.19 -19.32
CA LEU A 65 -0.72 -8.23 -19.73
C LEU A 65 0.52 -8.35 -18.85
N GLY A 66 1.68 -8.07 -19.43
CA GLY A 66 2.91 -7.90 -18.68
C GLY A 66 2.84 -6.63 -17.81
N TYR A 67 3.53 -6.65 -16.68
CA TYR A 67 3.54 -5.50 -15.76
C TYR A 67 4.85 -5.43 -14.97
N VAL A 68 5.10 -4.26 -14.41
CA VAL A 68 6.17 -4.00 -13.44
C VAL A 68 5.50 -3.62 -12.13
N ALA A 69 5.90 -4.21 -11.03
CA ALA A 69 5.30 -3.93 -9.74
C ALA A 69 6.28 -4.04 -8.57
N LEU A 70 5.86 -3.47 -7.44
CA LEU A 70 6.54 -3.54 -6.15
C LEU A 70 5.97 -4.69 -5.34
N PHE A 71 6.84 -5.55 -4.82
CA PHE A 71 6.54 -6.73 -4.03
C PHE A 71 7.24 -6.70 -2.67
N ASN A 72 6.72 -7.47 -1.71
CA ASN A 72 7.42 -7.74 -0.45
C ASN A 72 8.68 -8.57 -0.70
N GLY A 73 9.73 -8.35 0.06
CA GLY A 73 11.01 -9.07 -0.07
C GLY A 73 10.93 -10.58 0.09
N GLY A 74 9.91 -11.10 0.77
CA GLY A 74 9.66 -12.53 0.94
C GLY A 74 8.70 -13.16 -0.09
N ASP A 75 8.14 -12.35 -1.01
CA ASP A 75 7.18 -12.83 -2.02
C ASP A 75 7.88 -13.36 -3.27
N SER A 76 8.48 -14.54 -3.15
CA SER A 76 9.21 -15.18 -4.27
C SER A 76 8.29 -15.62 -5.42
N LEU A 77 6.99 -15.76 -5.17
CA LEU A 77 6.00 -16.16 -6.17
C LEU A 77 5.33 -14.98 -6.88
N LEU A 78 5.66 -13.74 -6.49
CA LEU A 78 5.10 -12.51 -7.06
C LEU A 78 3.54 -12.47 -7.01
N ASN A 79 2.98 -12.95 -5.92
CA ASN A 79 1.53 -13.07 -5.77
C ASN A 79 0.84 -11.79 -5.31
N GLU A 80 1.55 -10.93 -4.60
CA GLU A 80 0.98 -9.74 -3.95
C GLU A 80 1.72 -8.48 -4.37
N ALA A 81 1.34 -7.94 -5.52
CA ALA A 81 1.82 -6.64 -5.97
C ALA A 81 1.13 -5.52 -5.17
N TRP A 82 1.93 -4.61 -4.62
CA TRP A 82 1.42 -3.46 -3.87
C TRP A 82 1.06 -2.27 -4.73
N ILE A 83 1.79 -2.09 -5.80
CA ILE A 83 1.57 -1.07 -6.82
C ILE A 83 2.31 -1.50 -8.06
N GLY A 84 1.77 -1.21 -9.22
CA GLY A 84 2.40 -1.54 -10.48
C GLY A 84 1.79 -0.79 -11.65
N MET A 85 2.35 -1.05 -12.79
CA MET A 85 1.86 -0.54 -14.07
C MET A 85 2.00 -1.65 -15.11
N ASN A 86 0.94 -1.91 -15.84
CA ASN A 86 0.98 -2.86 -16.94
C ASN A 86 1.42 -2.20 -18.26
N GLU A 87 1.66 -3.00 -19.28
CA GLU A 87 2.11 -2.52 -20.61
C GLU A 87 1.06 -1.68 -21.35
N ALA A 88 -0.20 -1.67 -20.91
CA ALA A 88 -1.24 -0.78 -21.41
C ALA A 88 -1.30 0.57 -20.67
N GLY A 89 -0.47 0.76 -19.63
CA GLY A 89 -0.37 2.02 -18.90
C GLY A 89 -1.34 2.17 -17.72
N PHE A 90 -1.85 1.06 -17.20
CA PHE A 90 -2.72 1.03 -16.00
C PHE A 90 -2.01 0.37 -14.83
#